data_c2b0c46bd59591b2ecd9a46998881f62
#
_entry.id   c2b0c46bd59591b2ecd9a46998881f62
#
_cell.length_a   1.000
_cell.length_b   1.000
_cell.length_c   1.000
_cell.angle_alpha   90.00
_cell.angle_beta   90.00
_cell.angle_gamma   90.00
#
_symmetry.space_group_name_H-M   'P 1'
#
loop_
_entity.id
_entity.type
_entity.pdbx_description
1 polymer ?
#
loop_
_entity_poly.entity_id
_entity_poly.type
_entity_poly.pdbx_seq_one_letter_code
_entity_poly.pdbx_strand_id
1 'polypeptide(L)'
;MKTLDKQQPLSTSSQKTRQYYIDWIRVLAFGILIFFHTGMFFVYWGWHVKNNELTEVLEIPMEWLHLWRLPLLFFISGVGVSFAMKSKTASAFIGERSKRLLIPLLFGVLVIVPPQVYFERLQRHQFEGSYWAFYPKIFEFQGYPEGNSSWHHLWFIVYLWVFSVLATPLFVLLKNRRSEGFWQFFQKIVSQPLGLLLWAVVLASAYWFLHADWPVFQNLVSDWYNFTVSIMLFVLGYLVGKTPIAWD
;
A
#
# COMPACT_ATOMS: atom_id res chain seq x y z
N MET A 1 -29.68 40.23 48.04
CA MET A 1 -28.79 40.46 46.90
C MET A 1 -28.20 39.15 46.52
N LYS A 2 -28.83 38.43 45.56
CA LYS A 2 -28.37 37.07 45.11
C LYS A 2 -27.45 37.24 43.91
N THR A 3 -26.21 36.83 44.07
CA THR A 3 -25.21 36.73 42.99
C THR A 3 -25.59 35.60 42.05
N LEU A 4 -25.91 35.98 40.81
CA LEU A 4 -26.14 35.04 39.72
C LEU A 4 -24.79 34.41 39.29
N ASP A 5 -24.65 33.12 39.53
CA ASP A 5 -23.55 32.28 39.10
C ASP A 5 -23.60 32.14 37.56
N LYS A 6 -22.61 32.72 36.89
CA LYS A 6 -22.42 32.57 35.44
C LYS A 6 -21.90 31.19 35.17
N GLN A 7 -22.76 30.24 34.84
CA GLN A 7 -22.37 28.97 34.27
C GLN A 7 -21.66 29.23 32.93
N GLN A 8 -20.34 28.99 32.90
CA GLN A 8 -19.56 28.89 31.65
C GLN A 8 -20.07 27.69 30.83
N PRO A 9 -20.33 27.87 29.52
CA PRO A 9 -20.66 26.73 28.69
C PRO A 9 -19.46 25.78 28.61
N LEU A 10 -19.69 24.53 29.01
CA LEU A 10 -18.75 23.41 28.80
C LEU A 10 -18.38 23.34 27.31
N SER A 11 -17.14 23.64 27.00
CA SER A 11 -16.60 23.42 25.67
C SER A 11 -16.64 21.93 25.39
N THR A 12 -17.64 21.48 24.64
CA THR A 12 -17.65 20.14 24.05
C THR A 12 -16.46 20.03 23.09
N SER A 13 -15.35 19.52 23.59
CA SER A 13 -14.25 19.07 22.72
C SER A 13 -14.83 18.00 21.81
N SER A 14 -14.98 18.34 20.53
CA SER A 14 -15.33 17.39 19.48
C SER A 14 -14.30 16.27 19.52
N GLN A 15 -14.59 15.19 20.23
CA GLN A 15 -13.80 13.97 20.18
C GLN A 15 -13.81 13.50 18.72
N LYS A 16 -12.64 13.57 18.09
CA LYS A 16 -12.44 12.99 16.74
C LYS A 16 -12.82 11.52 16.83
N THR A 17 -14.00 11.16 16.35
CA THR A 17 -14.46 9.78 16.30
C THR A 17 -13.47 8.99 15.43
N ARG A 18 -12.75 8.05 16.05
CA ARG A 18 -11.82 7.18 15.36
C ARG A 18 -12.62 6.20 14.50
N GLN A 19 -12.28 6.09 13.24
CA GLN A 19 -12.96 5.20 12.29
C GLN A 19 -12.42 3.77 12.44
N TYR A 20 -12.88 3.06 13.45
CA TYR A 20 -12.40 1.71 13.81
C TYR A 20 -12.54 0.69 12.69
N TYR A 21 -13.57 0.80 11.85
CA TYR A 21 -13.77 -0.12 10.73
C TYR A 21 -12.64 -0.07 9.69
N ILE A 22 -12.02 1.10 9.45
CA ILE A 22 -10.85 1.23 8.57
C ILE A 22 -9.66 0.48 9.16
N ASP A 23 -9.46 0.61 10.47
CA ASP A 23 -8.39 -0.11 11.17
C ASP A 23 -8.65 -1.63 11.07
N TRP A 24 -9.89 -2.09 11.23
CA TRP A 24 -10.26 -3.50 11.09
C TRP A 24 -10.05 -4.03 9.68
N ILE A 25 -10.51 -3.31 8.64
CA ILE A 25 -10.29 -3.72 7.25
C ILE A 25 -8.78 -3.85 6.95
N ARG A 26 -7.97 -2.93 7.48
CA ARG A 26 -6.51 -3.00 7.34
C ARG A 26 -5.93 -4.23 8.02
N VAL A 27 -6.31 -4.51 9.25
CA VAL A 27 -5.84 -5.69 10.01
C VAL A 27 -6.24 -6.98 9.31
N LEU A 28 -7.49 -7.09 8.84
CA LEU A 28 -7.96 -8.24 8.08
C LEU A 28 -7.19 -8.42 6.76
N ALA A 29 -6.97 -7.34 6.02
CA ALA A 29 -6.22 -7.39 4.77
C ALA A 29 -4.77 -7.84 4.98
N PHE A 30 -4.10 -7.41 6.06
CA PHE A 30 -2.77 -7.93 6.42
C PHE A 30 -2.82 -9.37 6.90
N GLY A 31 -3.85 -9.78 7.65
CA GLY A 31 -4.05 -11.18 8.01
C GLY A 31 -4.17 -12.09 6.78
N ILE A 32 -4.99 -11.70 5.82
CA ILE A 32 -5.14 -12.39 4.52
C ILE A 32 -3.80 -12.45 3.76
N LEU A 33 -2.99 -11.40 3.82
CA LEU A 33 -1.67 -11.37 3.20
C LEU A 33 -0.73 -12.44 3.77
N ILE A 34 -0.77 -12.67 5.10
CA ILE A 34 0.01 -13.72 5.75
C ILE A 34 -0.42 -15.10 5.23
N PHE A 35 -1.72 -15.38 5.22
CA PHE A 35 -2.25 -16.64 4.68
C PHE A 35 -1.90 -16.84 3.21
N PHE A 36 -1.97 -15.78 2.41
CA PHE A 36 -1.56 -15.83 1.01
C PHE A 36 -0.09 -16.21 0.85
N HIS A 37 0.82 -15.57 1.59
CA HIS A 37 2.24 -15.89 1.51
C HIS A 37 2.54 -17.32 2.01
N THR A 38 1.81 -17.81 3.02
CA THR A 38 1.89 -19.20 3.44
C THR A 38 1.43 -20.14 2.32
N GLY A 39 0.32 -19.83 1.64
CA GLY A 39 -0.18 -20.61 0.51
C GLY A 39 0.81 -20.69 -0.66
N MET A 40 1.64 -19.66 -0.87
CA MET A 40 2.65 -19.65 -1.94
C MET A 40 3.68 -20.79 -1.86
N PHE A 41 3.87 -21.41 -0.70
CA PHE A 41 4.73 -22.59 -0.56
C PHE A 41 4.12 -23.85 -1.22
N PHE A 42 2.80 -23.90 -1.36
CA PHE A 42 2.07 -25.13 -1.71
C PHE A 42 1.45 -25.10 -3.12
N VAL A 43 1.40 -23.94 -3.80
CA VAL A 43 0.86 -23.79 -5.16
C VAL A 43 1.97 -23.85 -6.21
N TYR A 44 1.63 -24.07 -7.50
CA TYR A 44 2.59 -24.13 -8.59
C TYR A 44 3.16 -22.78 -9.01
N TRP A 45 2.62 -21.67 -8.56
CA TRP A 45 3.11 -20.32 -8.89
C TRP A 45 4.56 -20.10 -8.43
N GLY A 46 5.30 -19.26 -9.15
CA GLY A 46 6.69 -18.96 -8.81
C GLY A 46 6.83 -18.39 -7.39
N TRP A 47 7.69 -19.00 -6.58
CA TRP A 47 8.04 -18.56 -5.24
C TRP A 47 9.46 -18.95 -4.89
N HIS A 48 10.05 -18.28 -3.89
CA HIS A 48 11.46 -18.46 -3.50
C HIS A 48 11.78 -19.88 -3.03
N VAL A 49 10.96 -20.41 -2.14
CA VAL A 49 11.08 -21.75 -1.58
C VAL A 49 9.76 -22.47 -1.72
N LYS A 50 9.77 -23.72 -2.16
CA LYS A 50 8.60 -24.55 -2.37
C LYS A 50 8.58 -25.76 -1.48
N ASN A 51 7.37 -26.22 -1.13
CA ASN A 51 7.17 -27.52 -0.54
C ASN A 51 7.40 -28.63 -1.61
N ASN A 52 7.73 -29.82 -1.16
CA ASN A 52 7.90 -30.98 -2.06
C ASN A 52 6.57 -31.45 -2.65
N GLU A 53 5.45 -31.24 -1.94
CA GLU A 53 4.11 -31.53 -2.41
C GLU A 53 3.38 -30.23 -2.74
N LEU A 54 2.91 -30.09 -3.98
CA LEU A 54 2.20 -28.94 -4.48
C LEU A 54 0.75 -29.30 -4.79
N THR A 55 -0.16 -28.33 -4.74
CA THR A 55 -1.61 -28.52 -4.99
C THR A 55 -2.18 -27.38 -5.81
N GLU A 56 -3.07 -27.71 -6.75
CA GLU A 56 -3.85 -26.73 -7.51
C GLU A 56 -5.09 -26.23 -6.71
N VAL A 57 -5.52 -26.99 -5.69
CA VAL A 57 -6.74 -26.67 -4.93
C VAL A 57 -6.70 -25.27 -4.29
N LEU A 58 -5.52 -24.84 -3.88
CA LEU A 58 -5.34 -23.52 -3.27
C LEU A 58 -5.20 -22.38 -4.31
N GLU A 59 -4.98 -22.67 -5.58
CA GLU A 59 -4.73 -21.63 -6.59
C GLU A 59 -5.94 -20.76 -6.82
N ILE A 60 -7.16 -21.36 -6.94
CA ILE A 60 -8.40 -20.61 -7.15
C ILE A 60 -8.66 -19.56 -6.03
N PRO A 61 -8.70 -19.93 -4.74
CA PRO A 61 -8.92 -18.96 -3.69
C PRO A 61 -7.76 -17.96 -3.57
N MET A 62 -6.53 -18.36 -3.87
CA MET A 62 -5.38 -17.47 -3.86
C MET A 62 -5.42 -16.47 -5.02
N GLU A 63 -5.82 -16.88 -6.22
CA GLU A 63 -6.01 -15.99 -7.36
C GLU A 63 -7.09 -14.95 -7.05
N TRP A 64 -8.23 -15.38 -6.51
CA TRP A 64 -9.28 -14.46 -6.08
C TRP A 64 -8.75 -13.42 -5.06
N LEU A 65 -7.97 -13.84 -4.07
CA LEU A 65 -7.34 -12.94 -3.10
C LEU A 65 -6.29 -12.02 -3.77
N HIS A 66 -5.57 -12.53 -4.76
CA HIS A 66 -4.54 -11.78 -5.48
C HIS A 66 -5.11 -10.55 -6.20
N LEU A 67 -6.31 -10.66 -6.76
CA LEU A 67 -6.94 -9.60 -7.54
C LEU A 67 -7.22 -8.32 -6.74
N TRP A 68 -7.54 -8.40 -5.47
CA TRP A 68 -8.06 -7.24 -4.73
C TRP A 68 -7.30 -6.87 -3.45
N ARG A 69 -6.54 -7.79 -2.84
CA ARG A 69 -5.93 -7.52 -1.51
C ARG A 69 -4.94 -6.36 -1.52
N LEU A 70 -4.04 -6.28 -2.50
CA LEU A 70 -3.06 -5.18 -2.60
C LEU A 70 -3.70 -3.89 -3.12
N PRO A 71 -4.55 -3.92 -4.15
CA PRO A 71 -5.41 -2.79 -4.51
C PRO A 71 -6.13 -2.17 -3.32
N LEU A 72 -6.77 -2.98 -2.49
CA LEU A 72 -7.45 -2.54 -1.27
C LEU A 72 -6.49 -1.86 -0.29
N LEU A 73 -5.29 -2.42 -0.06
CA LEU A 73 -4.30 -1.85 0.84
C LEU A 73 -3.78 -0.49 0.36
N PHE A 74 -3.57 -0.30 -0.94
CA PHE A 74 -3.21 1.01 -1.50
C PHE A 74 -4.34 2.02 -1.30
N PHE A 75 -5.57 1.64 -1.60
CA PHE A 75 -6.75 2.48 -1.40
C PHE A 75 -6.90 2.90 0.07
N ILE A 76 -6.89 1.96 1.01
CA ILE A 76 -7.00 2.25 2.46
C ILE A 76 -5.83 3.11 2.95
N SER A 77 -4.63 2.91 2.39
CA SER A 77 -3.49 3.76 2.72
C SER A 77 -3.70 5.20 2.29
N GLY A 78 -4.31 5.43 1.12
CA GLY A 78 -4.74 6.74 0.65
C GLY A 78 -5.78 7.38 1.57
N VAL A 79 -6.79 6.62 1.99
CA VAL A 79 -7.77 7.07 3.00
C VAL A 79 -7.06 7.50 4.28
N GLY A 80 -6.12 6.71 4.78
CA GLY A 80 -5.32 7.05 5.96
C GLY A 80 -4.52 8.35 5.81
N VAL A 81 -4.00 8.61 4.59
CA VAL A 81 -3.30 9.87 4.28
C VAL A 81 -4.23 11.07 4.34
N SER A 82 -5.49 10.94 3.90
CA SER A 82 -6.46 12.03 3.97
C SER A 82 -6.68 12.52 5.41
N PHE A 83 -6.72 11.61 6.37
CA PHE A 83 -6.81 11.95 7.80
C PHE A 83 -5.49 12.53 8.35
N ALA A 84 -4.35 11.91 7.97
CA ALA A 84 -3.04 12.35 8.45
C ALA A 84 -2.68 13.76 7.99
N MET A 85 -3.07 14.14 6.78
CA MET A 85 -2.77 15.47 6.21
C MET A 85 -3.71 16.58 6.70
N LYS A 86 -4.80 16.30 7.44
CA LYS A 86 -5.75 17.35 7.91
C LYS A 86 -5.01 18.46 8.69
N SER A 87 -4.09 18.10 9.56
CA SER A 87 -3.40 19.01 10.49
C SER A 87 -1.90 19.17 10.26
N LYS A 88 -1.32 18.53 9.23
CA LYS A 88 0.12 18.53 9.01
C LYS A 88 0.52 19.38 7.80
N THR A 89 1.72 19.93 7.85
CA THR A 89 2.41 20.50 6.69
C THR A 89 2.95 19.37 5.81
N ALA A 90 3.26 19.68 4.54
CA ALA A 90 3.84 18.70 3.61
C ALA A 90 5.12 18.06 4.13
N SER A 91 6.05 18.90 4.64
CA SER A 91 7.35 18.44 5.16
C SER A 91 7.19 17.55 6.40
N ALA A 92 6.33 17.93 7.35
CA ALA A 92 6.04 17.12 8.53
C ALA A 92 5.40 15.77 8.16
N PHE A 93 4.49 15.77 7.18
CA PHE A 93 3.87 14.54 6.67
C PHE A 93 4.91 13.61 6.03
N ILE A 94 5.72 14.14 5.09
CA ILE A 94 6.76 13.34 4.41
C ILE A 94 7.77 12.80 5.41
N GLY A 95 8.25 13.63 6.36
CA GLY A 95 9.21 13.20 7.38
C GLY A 95 8.68 12.08 8.27
N GLU A 96 7.43 12.18 8.73
CA GLU A 96 6.80 11.12 9.53
C GLU A 96 6.57 9.85 8.69
N ARG A 97 6.13 10.00 7.44
CA ARG A 97 5.89 8.88 6.54
C ARG A 97 7.19 8.15 6.23
N SER A 98 8.29 8.89 5.96
CA SER A 98 9.62 8.32 5.75
C SER A 98 10.09 7.50 6.95
N LYS A 99 9.99 8.03 8.15
CA LYS A 99 10.34 7.26 9.37
C LYS A 99 9.52 5.99 9.51
N ARG A 100 8.20 6.07 9.29
CA ARG A 100 7.29 4.93 9.47
C ARG A 100 7.43 3.84 8.41
N LEU A 101 7.88 4.18 7.20
CA LEU A 101 7.99 3.24 6.09
C LEU A 101 9.44 2.80 5.83
N LEU A 102 10.41 3.73 5.85
CA LEU A 102 11.80 3.39 5.52
C LEU A 102 12.52 2.65 6.65
N ILE A 103 12.19 2.91 7.93
CA ILE A 103 12.82 2.16 9.03
C ILE A 103 12.43 0.67 8.98
N PRO A 104 11.14 0.29 8.90
CA PRO A 104 10.76 -1.11 8.70
C PRO A 104 11.29 -1.70 7.39
N LEU A 105 11.34 -0.91 6.31
CA LEU A 105 11.90 -1.35 5.04
C LEU A 105 13.37 -1.72 5.17
N LEU A 106 14.20 -0.85 5.77
CA LEU A 106 15.60 -1.12 6.00
C LEU A 106 15.81 -2.37 6.86
N PHE A 107 15.06 -2.49 7.96
CA PHE A 107 15.10 -3.70 8.77
C PHE A 107 14.73 -4.93 7.95
N GLY A 108 13.66 -4.85 7.15
CA GLY A 108 13.22 -5.95 6.31
C GLY A 108 14.25 -6.37 5.28
N VAL A 109 14.84 -5.41 4.56
CA VAL A 109 15.87 -5.67 3.53
C VAL A 109 17.16 -6.24 4.14
N LEU A 110 17.54 -5.80 5.34
CA LEU A 110 18.79 -6.25 5.97
C LEU A 110 18.62 -7.52 6.81
N VAL A 111 17.44 -7.79 7.36
CA VAL A 111 17.24 -8.88 8.33
C VAL A 111 16.27 -9.96 7.82
N ILE A 112 15.18 -9.57 7.18
CA ILE A 112 14.10 -10.50 6.80
C ILE A 112 14.31 -11.09 5.39
N VAL A 113 14.74 -10.29 4.44
CA VAL A 113 14.95 -10.73 3.05
C VAL A 113 16.18 -11.63 2.88
N PRO A 114 17.34 -11.37 3.50
CA PRO A 114 18.54 -12.19 3.28
C PRO A 114 18.38 -13.68 3.58
N PRO A 115 17.72 -14.12 4.67
CA PRO A 115 17.44 -15.54 4.86
C PRO A 115 16.59 -16.15 3.74
N GLN A 116 15.63 -15.40 3.18
CA GLN A 116 14.79 -15.91 2.10
C GLN A 116 15.61 -16.17 0.83
N VAL A 117 16.46 -15.20 0.46
CA VAL A 117 17.37 -15.36 -0.69
C VAL A 117 18.37 -16.49 -0.45
N TYR A 118 18.91 -16.61 0.76
CA TYR A 118 19.83 -17.68 1.13
C TYR A 118 19.20 -19.07 0.92
N PHE A 119 18.02 -19.31 1.48
CA PHE A 119 17.34 -20.60 1.33
C PHE A 119 16.93 -20.87 -0.13
N GLU A 120 16.55 -19.84 -0.88
CA GLU A 120 16.28 -19.97 -2.32
C GLU A 120 17.53 -20.41 -3.08
N ARG A 121 18.67 -19.77 -2.82
CA ARG A 121 19.94 -20.11 -3.46
C ARG A 121 20.41 -21.53 -3.10
N LEU A 122 20.21 -21.96 -1.86
CA LEU A 122 20.46 -23.34 -1.45
C LEU A 122 19.57 -24.33 -2.19
N GLN A 123 18.24 -24.07 -2.24
CA GLN A 123 17.30 -24.97 -2.89
C GLN A 123 17.55 -25.09 -4.40
N ARG A 124 18.04 -24.02 -5.03
CA ARG A 124 18.39 -23.98 -6.46
C ARG A 124 19.81 -24.43 -6.75
N HIS A 125 20.58 -24.90 -5.77
CA HIS A 125 21.99 -25.27 -5.91
C HIS A 125 22.90 -24.15 -6.49
N GLN A 126 22.55 -22.88 -6.20
CA GLN A 126 23.28 -21.69 -6.64
C GLN A 126 24.26 -21.18 -5.59
N PHE A 127 24.20 -21.70 -4.38
CA PHE A 127 25.11 -21.40 -3.30
C PHE A 127 25.29 -22.63 -2.41
N GLU A 128 26.51 -22.82 -1.90
CA GLU A 128 26.86 -23.81 -0.89
C GLU A 128 27.60 -23.13 0.26
N GLY A 129 27.23 -23.44 1.50
CA GLY A 129 27.89 -22.88 2.67
C GLY A 129 26.90 -22.36 3.72
N SER A 130 27.43 -21.76 4.79
CA SER A 130 26.64 -21.25 5.88
C SER A 130 25.98 -19.92 5.53
N TYR A 131 24.91 -19.57 6.27
CA TYR A 131 24.25 -18.26 6.15
C TYR A 131 25.22 -17.09 6.35
N TRP A 132 26.17 -17.22 7.28
CA TRP A 132 27.15 -16.17 7.56
C TRP A 132 28.16 -15.97 6.42
N ALA A 133 28.43 -16.99 5.64
CA ALA A 133 29.24 -16.89 4.42
C ALA A 133 28.43 -16.25 3.27
N PHE A 134 27.10 -16.43 3.27
CA PHE A 134 26.20 -15.83 2.28
C PHE A 134 25.92 -14.35 2.57
N TYR A 135 25.71 -13.97 3.84
CA TYR A 135 25.21 -12.65 4.22
C TYR A 135 26.00 -11.47 3.61
N PRO A 136 27.33 -11.45 3.52
CA PRO A 136 28.05 -10.37 2.85
C PRO A 136 27.71 -10.18 1.38
N LYS A 137 27.24 -11.24 0.68
CA LYS A 137 26.90 -11.19 -0.74
C LYS A 137 25.69 -10.32 -1.06
N ILE A 138 24.86 -9.98 -0.07
CA ILE A 138 23.75 -9.03 -0.26
C ILE A 138 24.25 -7.60 -0.50
N PHE A 139 25.47 -7.28 -0.07
CA PHE A 139 26.08 -5.96 -0.23
C PHE A 139 26.89 -5.81 -1.53
N GLU A 140 26.88 -6.80 -2.41
CA GLU A 140 27.44 -6.69 -3.76
C GLU A 140 26.61 -5.76 -4.67
N PHE A 141 25.44 -5.30 -4.18
CA PHE A 141 24.51 -4.38 -4.85
C PHE A 141 24.09 -4.81 -6.26
N GLN A 142 24.25 -6.08 -6.57
CA GLN A 142 23.67 -6.66 -7.76
C GLN A 142 22.20 -7.03 -7.49
N GLY A 143 21.31 -6.48 -8.33
CA GLY A 143 19.88 -6.67 -8.19
C GLY A 143 19.44 -8.10 -8.45
N TYR A 144 18.43 -8.58 -7.71
CA TYR A 144 17.77 -9.85 -7.98
C TYR A 144 17.03 -9.80 -9.34
N PRO A 145 16.98 -10.89 -10.15
CA PRO A 145 17.37 -12.27 -9.81
C PRO A 145 18.84 -12.62 -10.02
N GLU A 146 19.62 -11.84 -10.76
CA GLU A 146 21.02 -12.13 -11.04
C GLU A 146 21.91 -12.04 -9.80
N GLY A 147 21.60 -11.05 -8.95
CA GLY A 147 22.26 -10.85 -7.66
C GLY A 147 21.38 -11.19 -6.47
N ASN A 148 21.82 -10.76 -5.28
CA ASN A 148 21.19 -11.10 -4.01
C ASN A 148 20.51 -9.92 -3.31
N SER A 149 20.60 -8.71 -3.90
CA SER A 149 20.00 -7.49 -3.33
C SER A 149 18.58 -7.31 -3.82
N SER A 150 17.61 -7.32 -2.91
CA SER A 150 16.20 -7.11 -3.24
C SER A 150 15.41 -6.63 -2.05
N TRP A 151 14.26 -6.04 -2.31
CA TRP A 151 13.21 -5.81 -1.31
C TRP A 151 12.12 -6.89 -1.33
N HIS A 152 12.14 -7.80 -2.28
CA HIS A 152 11.18 -8.91 -2.42
C HIS A 152 9.73 -8.47 -2.13
N HIS A 153 9.05 -9.16 -1.21
CA HIS A 153 7.67 -8.85 -0.81
C HIS A 153 7.47 -7.49 -0.11
N LEU A 154 8.55 -6.76 0.19
CA LEU A 154 8.48 -5.42 0.78
C LEU A 154 8.26 -4.31 -0.26
N TRP A 155 8.17 -4.64 -1.56
CA TRP A 155 7.93 -3.68 -2.64
C TRP A 155 6.72 -2.77 -2.37
N PHE A 156 5.68 -3.29 -1.71
CA PHE A 156 4.51 -2.52 -1.31
C PHE A 156 4.87 -1.32 -0.41
N ILE A 157 5.80 -1.48 0.53
CA ILE A 157 6.27 -0.40 1.42
C ILE A 157 7.03 0.66 0.62
N VAL A 158 7.86 0.24 -0.34
CA VAL A 158 8.60 1.14 -1.24
C VAL A 158 7.62 1.99 -2.04
N TYR A 159 6.61 1.36 -2.66
CA TYR A 159 5.59 2.04 -3.44
C TYR A 159 4.78 3.01 -2.59
N LEU A 160 4.36 2.62 -1.39
CA LEU A 160 3.65 3.52 -0.47
C LEU A 160 4.47 4.75 -0.09
N TRP A 161 5.78 4.60 0.09
CA TRP A 161 6.65 5.73 0.37
C TRP A 161 6.75 6.66 -0.85
N VAL A 162 7.04 6.11 -2.02
CA VAL A 162 7.12 6.86 -3.28
C VAL A 162 5.80 7.58 -3.57
N PHE A 163 4.66 6.90 -3.44
CA PHE A 163 3.34 7.51 -3.65
C PHE A 163 3.05 8.62 -2.63
N SER A 164 3.46 8.44 -1.38
CA SER A 164 3.32 9.48 -0.35
C SER A 164 4.10 10.74 -0.70
N VAL A 165 5.31 10.59 -1.26
CA VAL A 165 6.14 11.73 -1.69
C VAL A 165 5.55 12.36 -2.96
N LEU A 166 5.30 11.57 -4.01
CA LEU A 166 4.84 12.06 -5.31
C LEU A 166 3.45 12.69 -5.27
N ALA A 167 2.52 12.15 -4.47
CA ALA A 167 1.16 12.66 -4.38
C ALA A 167 1.03 13.85 -3.39
N THR A 168 2.01 14.10 -2.52
CA THR A 168 1.93 15.20 -1.54
C THR A 168 1.69 16.57 -2.18
N PRO A 169 2.36 17.00 -3.27
CA PRO A 169 2.06 18.27 -3.93
C PRO A 169 0.59 18.38 -4.37
N LEU A 170 0.05 17.32 -4.98
CA LEU A 170 -1.36 17.25 -5.36
C LEU A 170 -2.28 17.39 -4.13
N PHE A 171 -1.99 16.69 -3.05
CA PHE A 171 -2.79 16.74 -1.83
C PHE A 171 -2.76 18.11 -1.16
N VAL A 172 -1.62 18.82 -1.22
CA VAL A 172 -1.51 20.21 -0.75
C VAL A 172 -2.35 21.15 -1.62
N LEU A 173 -2.31 21.02 -2.94
CA LEU A 173 -3.15 21.79 -3.86
C LEU A 173 -4.65 21.56 -3.58
N LEU A 174 -5.06 20.31 -3.41
CA LEU A 174 -6.43 19.92 -3.10
C LEU A 174 -6.90 20.35 -1.69
N LYS A 175 -6.00 20.76 -0.82
CA LYS A 175 -6.32 21.30 0.51
C LYS A 175 -6.71 22.78 0.45
N ASN A 176 -6.42 23.48 -0.64
CA ASN A 176 -6.68 24.90 -0.81
C ASN A 176 -8.17 25.17 -1.10
N ARG A 177 -8.69 26.32 -0.68
CA ARG A 177 -10.06 26.77 -0.99
C ARG A 177 -10.34 26.87 -2.50
N ARG A 178 -9.33 27.12 -3.32
CA ARG A 178 -9.46 27.13 -4.80
C ARG A 178 -9.92 25.81 -5.40
N SER A 179 -9.86 24.72 -4.65
CA SER A 179 -10.29 23.37 -5.09
C SER A 179 -11.74 23.04 -4.72
N GLU A 180 -12.54 24.00 -4.20
CA GLU A 180 -13.94 23.76 -3.83
C GLU A 180 -14.79 23.24 -5.00
N GLY A 181 -14.62 23.81 -6.20
CA GLY A 181 -15.32 23.34 -7.40
C GLY A 181 -14.99 21.90 -7.79
N PHE A 182 -13.71 21.51 -7.63
CA PHE A 182 -13.28 20.12 -7.81
C PHE A 182 -13.97 19.19 -6.80
N TRP A 183 -14.06 19.59 -5.51
CA TRP A 183 -14.68 18.76 -4.49
C TRP A 183 -16.18 18.58 -4.71
N GLN A 184 -16.90 19.63 -5.12
CA GLN A 184 -18.31 19.54 -5.48
C GLN A 184 -18.53 18.58 -6.66
N PHE A 185 -17.71 18.70 -7.70
CA PHE A 185 -17.77 17.81 -8.86
C PHE A 185 -17.45 16.35 -8.48
N PHE A 186 -16.38 16.12 -7.70
CA PHE A 186 -15.99 14.79 -7.24
C PHE A 186 -17.08 14.15 -6.37
N GLN A 187 -17.64 14.88 -5.41
CA GLN A 187 -18.75 14.42 -4.57
C GLN A 187 -19.97 14.02 -5.42
N LYS A 188 -20.31 14.83 -6.42
CA LYS A 188 -21.42 14.53 -7.34
C LYS A 188 -21.18 13.22 -8.09
N ILE A 189 -19.94 12.94 -8.52
CA ILE A 189 -19.58 11.67 -9.18
C ILE A 189 -19.72 10.51 -8.20
N VAL A 190 -19.09 10.60 -7.04
CA VAL A 190 -19.02 9.50 -6.06
C VAL A 190 -20.40 9.17 -5.46
N SER A 191 -21.30 10.15 -5.37
CA SER A 191 -22.67 9.92 -4.89
C SER A 191 -23.59 9.24 -5.93
N GLN A 192 -23.16 9.10 -7.18
CA GLN A 192 -23.92 8.41 -8.21
C GLN A 192 -23.47 6.95 -8.37
N PRO A 193 -24.40 5.98 -8.55
CA PRO A 193 -24.04 4.58 -8.77
C PRO A 193 -23.08 4.40 -9.96
N LEU A 194 -23.24 5.18 -11.01
CA LEU A 194 -22.39 5.19 -12.20
C LEU A 194 -20.99 5.80 -11.95
N GLY A 195 -20.82 6.57 -10.89
CA GLY A 195 -19.52 7.17 -10.55
C GLY A 195 -18.43 6.14 -10.24
N LEU A 196 -18.79 5.02 -9.61
CA LEU A 196 -17.88 3.91 -9.38
C LEU A 196 -17.47 3.22 -10.68
N LEU A 197 -18.40 3.12 -11.67
CA LEU A 197 -18.08 2.55 -12.99
C LEU A 197 -17.07 3.41 -13.74
N LEU A 198 -17.10 4.73 -13.57
CA LEU A 198 -16.12 5.63 -14.18
C LEU A 198 -14.69 5.28 -13.72
N TRP A 199 -14.51 5.00 -12.43
CA TRP A 199 -13.21 4.55 -11.89
C TRP A 199 -12.82 3.18 -12.42
N ALA A 200 -13.77 2.25 -12.56
CA ALA A 200 -13.51 0.96 -13.19
C ALA A 200 -13.02 1.14 -14.65
N VAL A 201 -13.63 2.04 -15.42
CA VAL A 201 -13.18 2.35 -16.79
C VAL A 201 -11.77 2.94 -16.80
N VAL A 202 -11.45 3.85 -15.87
CA VAL A 202 -10.11 4.44 -15.76
C VAL A 202 -9.06 3.38 -15.42
N LEU A 203 -9.36 2.46 -14.49
CA LEU A 203 -8.45 1.36 -14.15
C LEU A 203 -8.33 0.34 -15.30
N ALA A 204 -9.44 0.03 -15.98
CA ALA A 204 -9.44 -0.84 -17.14
C ALA A 204 -8.64 -0.25 -18.32
N SER A 205 -8.68 1.09 -18.50
CA SER A 205 -7.85 1.75 -19.52
C SER A 205 -6.36 1.62 -19.20
N ALA A 206 -5.96 1.76 -17.93
CA ALA A 206 -4.57 1.52 -17.52
C ALA A 206 -4.13 0.07 -17.81
N TYR A 207 -5.01 -0.90 -17.56
CA TYR A 207 -4.76 -2.29 -17.96
C TYR A 207 -4.58 -2.42 -19.45
N TRP A 208 -5.51 -1.89 -20.24
CA TRP A 208 -5.50 -2.02 -21.70
C TRP A 208 -4.25 -1.43 -22.34
N PHE A 209 -3.79 -0.27 -21.87
CA PHE A 209 -2.66 0.44 -22.49
C PHE A 209 -1.29 0.04 -21.94
N LEU A 210 -1.21 -0.50 -20.72
CA LEU A 210 0.09 -0.71 -20.08
C LEU A 210 0.42 -2.18 -19.79
N HIS A 211 -0.58 -3.05 -19.59
CA HIS A 211 -0.31 -4.41 -19.10
C HIS A 211 0.49 -5.28 -20.08
N ALA A 212 0.26 -5.10 -21.40
CA ALA A 212 0.95 -5.91 -22.39
C ALA A 212 2.45 -5.59 -22.49
N ASP A 213 2.81 -4.30 -22.37
CA ASP A 213 4.19 -3.84 -22.51
C ASP A 213 4.95 -3.84 -21.16
N TRP A 214 4.22 -3.81 -20.05
CA TRP A 214 4.77 -3.65 -18.70
C TRP A 214 4.24 -4.72 -17.75
N PRO A 215 4.74 -5.97 -17.82
CA PRO A 215 4.36 -7.03 -16.90
C PRO A 215 4.76 -6.66 -15.45
N VAL A 216 4.10 -7.29 -14.48
CA VAL A 216 4.28 -6.98 -13.06
C VAL A 216 5.61 -7.51 -12.55
N PHE A 217 6.59 -6.62 -12.35
CA PHE A 217 7.93 -6.93 -11.83
C PHE A 217 8.15 -6.49 -10.39
N GLN A 218 7.23 -5.70 -9.82
CA GLN A 218 7.33 -5.18 -8.44
C GLN A 218 8.61 -4.36 -8.19
N ASN A 219 9.08 -3.65 -9.24
CA ASN A 219 10.19 -2.72 -9.19
C ASN A 219 9.77 -1.34 -9.69
N LEU A 220 10.55 -0.29 -9.37
CA LEU A 220 10.20 1.09 -9.73
C LEU A 220 10.58 1.49 -11.16
N VAL A 221 11.24 0.62 -11.93
CA VAL A 221 11.83 0.97 -13.22
C VAL A 221 11.02 0.43 -14.38
N SER A 222 10.55 -0.81 -14.30
CA SER A 222 9.87 -1.52 -15.40
C SER A 222 8.51 -2.09 -14.99
N ASP A 223 7.83 -1.48 -14.01
CA ASP A 223 6.55 -1.96 -13.43
C ASP A 223 5.42 -0.92 -13.63
N TRP A 224 5.40 -0.27 -14.78
CA TRP A 224 4.54 0.89 -15.02
C TRP A 224 3.05 0.60 -14.93
N TYR A 225 2.61 -0.60 -15.32
CA TYR A 225 1.20 -0.98 -15.14
C TYR A 225 0.82 -1.03 -13.66
N ASN A 226 1.52 -1.84 -12.86
CA ASN A 226 1.25 -1.98 -11.44
C ASN A 226 1.44 -0.66 -10.67
N PHE A 227 2.49 0.11 -11.02
CA PHE A 227 2.74 1.44 -10.45
C PHE A 227 1.57 2.38 -10.69
N THR A 228 1.09 2.46 -11.95
CA THR A 228 -0.01 3.37 -12.34
C THR A 228 -1.31 3.00 -11.65
N VAL A 229 -1.72 1.72 -11.68
CA VAL A 229 -2.94 1.26 -11.02
C VAL A 229 -2.87 1.51 -9.50
N SER A 230 -1.72 1.21 -8.89
CA SER A 230 -1.53 1.34 -7.44
C SER A 230 -1.55 2.81 -6.98
N ILE A 231 -0.92 3.74 -7.71
CA ILE A 231 -0.96 5.17 -7.36
C ILE A 231 -2.35 5.76 -7.61
N MET A 232 -3.06 5.32 -8.66
CA MET A 232 -4.45 5.73 -8.90
C MET A 232 -5.35 5.34 -7.74
N LEU A 233 -5.25 4.10 -7.26
CA LEU A 233 -6.01 3.62 -6.10
C LEU A 233 -5.63 4.35 -4.81
N PHE A 234 -4.35 4.64 -4.61
CA PHE A 234 -3.89 5.43 -3.48
C PHE A 234 -4.46 6.86 -3.50
N VAL A 235 -4.43 7.53 -4.65
CA VAL A 235 -5.01 8.86 -4.82
C VAL A 235 -6.54 8.81 -4.67
N LEU A 236 -7.20 7.82 -5.26
CA LEU A 236 -8.64 7.62 -5.09
C LEU A 236 -9.01 7.45 -3.61
N GLY A 237 -8.25 6.65 -2.87
CA GLY A 237 -8.43 6.49 -1.43
C GLY A 237 -8.34 7.83 -0.68
N TYR A 238 -7.36 8.68 -1.03
CA TYR A 238 -7.27 10.03 -0.46
C TYR A 238 -8.49 10.88 -0.78
N LEU A 239 -8.95 10.88 -2.03
CA LEU A 239 -10.12 11.65 -2.48
C LEU A 239 -11.38 11.20 -1.73
N VAL A 240 -11.65 9.90 -1.68
CA VAL A 240 -12.79 9.33 -0.94
C VAL A 240 -12.69 9.65 0.55
N GLY A 241 -11.51 9.50 1.15
CA GLY A 241 -11.28 9.82 2.56
C GLY A 241 -11.50 11.29 2.94
N LYS A 242 -11.56 12.19 1.96
CA LYS A 242 -11.85 13.61 2.13
C LYS A 242 -13.34 13.93 1.98
N THR A 243 -14.12 13.07 1.35
CA THR A 243 -15.56 13.33 1.12
C THR A 243 -16.38 13.01 2.36
N PRO A 244 -17.29 13.89 2.81
CA PRO A 244 -18.18 13.62 3.95
C PRO A 244 -19.06 12.39 3.73
N ILE A 245 -19.56 12.21 2.51
CA ILE A 245 -20.50 11.13 2.11
C ILE A 245 -19.97 9.72 2.40
N ALA A 246 -18.66 9.55 2.49
CA ALA A 246 -18.07 8.25 2.76
C ALA A 246 -18.12 7.84 4.25
N TRP A 247 -18.56 8.73 5.14
CA TRP A 247 -18.40 8.57 6.60
C TRP A 247 -19.71 8.77 7.38
N ASP A 248 -20.80 9.12 6.70
CA ASP A 248 -22.15 9.19 7.20
C ASP A 248 -22.88 7.85 6.93
#